data_5236a25b701d0354ca66f221a307cf0c
#
_entry.id   5236a25b701d0354ca66f221a307cf0c
#
_cell.length_a   1.000
_cell.length_b   1.000
_cell.length_c   1.000
_cell.angle_alpha   90.00
_cell.angle_beta   90.00
_cell.angle_gamma   90.00
#
_symmetry.space_group_name_H-M   'P 1'
#
loop_
_entity.id
_entity.type
_entity.pdbx_description
1 polymer ?
#
loop_
_entity_poly.entity_id
_entity_poly.type
_entity_poly.pdbx_seq_one_letter_code
_entity_poly.pdbx_strand_id
1 'polypeptide(L)'
;MNLKIGTNCIISKDSKIGKNVTIGNNCILSGKVTIGDNTELKNFVELRDGTVVGNNCLLDSRVTSSGNCVIGNNVILRYDTIIARGCQIEDNCYFSPRVMTNNLDSEKTQIGGAKFGKNTFIGTNAVIHHGLKIGNNVKIGAMSFVNTDCEDNSVYFGIPANKK
;
A
#
# COMPACT_ATOMS: atom_id res chain seq x y z
N MET A 1 -0.02 26.18 -6.47
CA MET A 1 -0.03 24.74 -6.78
C MET A 1 1.42 24.33 -6.99
N ASN A 2 2.01 23.56 -6.08
CA ASN A 2 3.44 23.21 -6.16
C ASN A 2 3.56 21.71 -6.46
N LEU A 3 3.39 21.31 -7.72
CA LEU A 3 3.63 19.97 -8.20
C LEU A 3 5.10 19.86 -8.64
N LYS A 4 5.84 18.91 -8.06
CA LYS A 4 7.21 18.60 -8.45
C LYS A 4 7.26 17.21 -9.06
N ILE A 5 7.82 17.06 -10.25
CA ILE A 5 7.97 15.77 -10.94
C ILE A 5 9.44 15.61 -11.32
N GLY A 6 10.03 14.49 -10.92
CA GLY A 6 11.39 14.11 -11.28
C GLY A 6 11.54 13.72 -12.75
N THR A 7 12.70 13.19 -13.08
CA THR A 7 13.04 12.82 -14.47
C THR A 7 12.51 11.42 -14.82
N ASN A 8 12.32 11.16 -16.12
CA ASN A 8 11.93 9.85 -16.68
C ASN A 8 10.63 9.28 -16.09
N CYS A 9 9.68 10.12 -15.70
CA CYS A 9 8.38 9.67 -15.21
C CYS A 9 7.41 9.45 -16.38
N ILE A 10 6.60 8.39 -16.28
CA ILE A 10 5.49 8.10 -17.18
C ILE A 10 4.20 8.31 -16.39
N ILE A 11 3.45 9.34 -16.72
CA ILE A 11 2.21 9.68 -16.02
C ILE A 11 1.07 9.74 -17.05
N SER A 12 0.08 8.86 -16.85
CA SER A 12 -1.12 8.85 -17.69
C SER A 12 -1.86 10.19 -17.60
N LYS A 13 -2.35 10.67 -18.72
CA LYS A 13 -3.21 11.87 -18.80
C LYS A 13 -4.50 11.76 -18.02
N ASP A 14 -4.95 10.52 -17.72
CA ASP A 14 -6.16 10.25 -16.96
C ASP A 14 -5.91 10.27 -15.44
N SER A 15 -4.66 10.45 -15.03
CA SER A 15 -4.29 10.57 -13.60
C SER A 15 -4.69 11.93 -13.03
N LYS A 16 -5.12 11.93 -11.78
CA LYS A 16 -5.46 13.14 -11.03
C LYS A 16 -4.46 13.34 -9.92
N ILE A 17 -3.77 14.46 -9.91
CA ILE A 17 -2.73 14.77 -8.93
C ILE A 17 -3.13 16.01 -8.14
N GLY A 18 -3.13 15.88 -6.82
CA GLY A 18 -3.48 16.95 -5.88
C GLY A 18 -2.46 18.07 -5.79
N LYS A 19 -2.63 18.93 -4.80
CA LYS A 19 -1.75 20.08 -4.54
C LYS A 19 -0.52 19.62 -3.75
N ASN A 20 0.61 20.31 -3.97
CA ASN A 20 1.86 20.11 -3.23
C ASN A 20 2.38 18.66 -3.27
N VAL A 21 2.09 17.93 -4.35
CA VAL A 21 2.57 16.56 -4.55
C VAL A 21 4.00 16.60 -5.08
N THR A 22 4.83 15.70 -4.58
CA THR A 22 6.18 15.45 -5.09
C THR A 22 6.25 14.04 -5.66
N ILE A 23 6.69 13.90 -6.91
CA ILE A 23 6.93 12.63 -7.58
C ILE A 23 8.42 12.56 -7.91
N GLY A 24 9.10 11.55 -7.40
CA GLY A 24 10.52 11.30 -7.63
C GLY A 24 10.83 10.89 -9.07
N ASN A 25 12.01 10.35 -9.29
CA ASN A 25 12.46 9.95 -10.62
C ASN A 25 11.97 8.54 -11.00
N ASN A 26 11.82 8.30 -12.30
CA ASN A 26 11.49 6.98 -12.87
C ASN A 26 10.17 6.39 -12.31
N CYS A 27 9.21 7.22 -11.98
CA CYS A 27 7.90 6.77 -11.50
C CYS A 27 6.95 6.50 -12.66
N ILE A 28 6.05 5.53 -12.48
CA ILE A 28 5.04 5.15 -13.47
C ILE A 28 3.66 5.22 -12.83
N LEU A 29 2.80 6.09 -13.36
CA LEU A 29 1.38 6.16 -13.01
C LEU A 29 0.56 5.76 -14.24
N SER A 30 0.04 4.53 -14.26
CA SER A 30 -0.65 3.94 -15.41
C SER A 30 -2.17 4.01 -15.25
N GLY A 31 -2.86 4.57 -16.24
CA GLY A 31 -4.32 4.68 -16.24
C GLY A 31 -4.85 5.73 -15.27
N LYS A 32 -6.00 5.46 -14.66
CA LYS A 32 -6.68 6.39 -13.73
C LYS A 32 -6.12 6.28 -12.32
N VAL A 33 -4.98 6.92 -12.06
CA VAL A 33 -4.40 7.01 -10.72
C VAL A 33 -4.80 8.34 -10.09
N THR A 34 -5.19 8.32 -8.82
CA THR A 34 -5.49 9.54 -8.04
C THR A 34 -4.50 9.66 -6.89
N ILE A 35 -3.86 10.83 -6.76
CA ILE A 35 -2.95 11.17 -5.67
C ILE A 35 -3.50 12.39 -4.93
N GLY A 36 -3.71 12.26 -3.63
CA GLY A 36 -4.18 13.34 -2.77
C GLY A 36 -3.11 14.41 -2.48
N ASP A 37 -3.54 15.47 -1.82
CA ASP A 37 -2.71 16.62 -1.51
C ASP A 37 -1.54 16.28 -0.56
N ASN A 38 -0.42 17.01 -0.69
CA ASN A 38 0.78 16.89 0.15
C ASN A 38 1.38 15.47 0.21
N THR A 39 1.12 14.64 -0.78
CA THR A 39 1.63 13.26 -0.86
C THR A 39 2.96 13.23 -1.60
N GLU A 40 3.87 12.42 -1.10
CA GLU A 40 5.19 12.23 -1.68
C GLU A 40 5.37 10.81 -2.21
N LEU A 41 5.70 10.68 -3.49
CA LEU A 41 6.21 9.47 -4.12
C LEU A 41 7.72 9.60 -4.28
N LYS A 42 8.50 8.67 -3.73
CA LYS A 42 9.94 8.62 -3.95
C LYS A 42 10.27 8.05 -5.35
N ASN A 43 11.47 7.54 -5.56
CA ASN A 43 11.89 7.07 -6.87
C ASN A 43 11.36 5.66 -7.21
N PHE A 44 11.13 5.39 -8.49
CA PHE A 44 10.73 4.07 -9.00
C PHE A 44 9.38 3.57 -8.44
N VAL A 45 8.50 4.47 -8.04
CA VAL A 45 7.15 4.08 -7.62
C VAL A 45 6.32 3.75 -8.84
N GLU A 46 5.63 2.60 -8.83
CA GLU A 46 4.71 2.19 -9.88
C GLU A 46 3.29 2.03 -9.33
N LEU A 47 2.36 2.83 -9.83
CA LEU A 47 0.95 2.73 -9.47
C LEU A 47 0.13 2.43 -10.72
N ARG A 48 -0.63 1.32 -10.68
CA ARG A 48 -1.45 0.87 -11.80
C ARG A 48 -2.88 1.39 -11.68
N ASP A 49 -3.59 1.23 -12.79
CA ASP A 49 -4.96 1.75 -13.01
C ASP A 49 -5.89 1.49 -11.83
N GLY A 50 -6.71 2.48 -11.50
CA GLY A 50 -7.66 2.45 -10.40
C GLY A 50 -7.05 2.61 -9.00
N THR A 51 -5.75 2.90 -8.89
CA THR A 51 -5.13 3.18 -7.59
C THR A 51 -5.48 4.59 -7.11
N VAL A 52 -5.96 4.68 -5.88
CA VAL A 52 -6.25 5.93 -5.18
C VAL A 52 -5.35 6.03 -3.96
N VAL A 53 -4.61 7.13 -3.84
CA VAL A 53 -3.77 7.47 -2.68
C VAL A 53 -4.33 8.74 -2.06
N GLY A 54 -4.56 8.72 -0.76
CA GLY A 54 -5.06 9.86 0.01
C GLY A 54 -4.04 10.97 0.20
N ASN A 55 -4.35 11.85 1.15
CA ASN A 55 -3.54 13.03 1.46
C ASN A 55 -2.41 12.70 2.46
N ASN A 56 -1.34 13.49 2.44
CA ASN A 56 -0.22 13.43 3.39
C ASN A 56 0.44 12.05 3.46
N CYS A 57 0.45 11.31 2.37
CA CYS A 57 1.05 9.98 2.30
C CYS A 57 2.53 10.05 1.88
N LEU A 58 3.29 9.04 2.30
CA LEU A 58 4.63 8.77 1.80
C LEU A 58 4.68 7.38 1.18
N LEU A 59 4.95 7.31 -0.11
CA LEU A 59 5.27 6.08 -0.82
C LEU A 59 6.77 6.09 -1.12
N ASP A 60 7.52 5.29 -0.37
CA ASP A 60 8.97 5.21 -0.49
C ASP A 60 9.40 4.52 -1.80
N SER A 61 10.70 4.49 -2.07
CA SER A 61 11.22 4.00 -3.35
C SER A 61 10.82 2.54 -3.62
N ARG A 62 10.48 2.26 -4.88
CA ARG A 62 10.04 0.96 -5.39
C ARG A 62 8.76 0.40 -4.76
N VAL A 63 7.95 1.25 -4.15
CA VAL A 63 6.57 0.87 -3.80
C VAL A 63 5.78 0.62 -5.08
N THR A 64 5.06 -0.49 -5.13
CA THR A 64 4.23 -0.85 -6.30
C THR A 64 2.79 -1.15 -5.88
N SER A 65 1.84 -0.76 -6.72
CA SER A 65 0.44 -1.12 -6.61
C SER A 65 -0.01 -1.85 -7.89
N SER A 66 -0.62 -3.02 -7.71
CA SER A 66 -1.15 -3.81 -8.84
C SER A 66 -2.48 -3.28 -9.41
N GLY A 67 -2.97 -2.16 -8.89
CA GLY A 67 -4.19 -1.48 -9.35
C GLY A 67 -5.44 -1.75 -8.51
N ASN A 68 -6.46 -0.91 -8.72
CA ASN A 68 -7.72 -0.93 -7.96
C ASN A 68 -7.50 -0.95 -6.43
N CYS A 69 -6.46 -0.29 -5.95
CA CYS A 69 -6.14 -0.17 -4.54
C CYS A 69 -6.62 1.17 -4.00
N VAL A 70 -7.07 1.18 -2.76
CA VAL A 70 -7.42 2.41 -2.04
C VAL A 70 -6.50 2.54 -0.84
N ILE A 71 -5.74 3.62 -0.79
CA ILE A 71 -4.80 3.98 0.28
C ILE A 71 -5.32 5.26 0.91
N GLY A 72 -5.63 5.21 2.20
CA GLY A 72 -6.18 6.32 2.97
C GLY A 72 -5.21 7.47 3.19
N ASN A 73 -5.50 8.33 4.15
CA ASN A 73 -4.69 9.49 4.47
C ASN A 73 -3.59 9.16 5.49
N ASN A 74 -2.50 9.92 5.47
CA ASN A 74 -1.38 9.78 6.42
C ASN A 74 -0.77 8.37 6.41
N VAL A 75 -0.83 7.66 5.30
CA VAL A 75 -0.27 6.31 5.15
C VAL A 75 1.19 6.39 4.74
N ILE A 76 2.01 5.56 5.36
CA ILE A 76 3.42 5.42 5.01
C ILE A 76 3.67 4.01 4.50
N LEU A 77 4.04 3.89 3.23
CA LEU A 77 4.52 2.64 2.63
C LEU A 77 6.02 2.76 2.43
N ARG A 78 6.79 1.94 3.15
CA ARG A 78 8.24 1.96 3.03
C ARG A 78 8.71 1.20 1.79
N TYR A 79 9.99 1.36 1.47
CA TYR A 79 10.57 0.88 0.21
C TYR A 79 10.33 -0.61 -0.04
N ASP A 80 10.21 -0.97 -1.31
CA ASP A 80 9.93 -2.34 -1.80
C ASP A 80 8.60 -2.93 -1.31
N THR A 81 7.67 -2.13 -0.80
CA THR A 81 6.34 -2.61 -0.44
C THR A 81 5.50 -2.88 -1.69
N ILE A 82 4.86 -4.04 -1.73
CA ILE A 82 4.00 -4.46 -2.85
C ILE A 82 2.55 -4.56 -2.37
N ILE A 83 1.69 -3.73 -2.96
CA ILE A 83 0.26 -3.70 -2.69
C ILE A 83 -0.48 -4.41 -3.84
N ALA A 84 -1.00 -5.59 -3.54
CA ALA A 84 -1.74 -6.41 -4.50
C ALA A 84 -3.07 -5.75 -4.88
N ARG A 85 -3.58 -6.11 -6.05
CA ARG A 85 -4.85 -5.60 -6.60
C ARG A 85 -6.00 -5.73 -5.60
N GLY A 86 -6.76 -4.65 -5.44
CA GLY A 86 -7.95 -4.61 -4.60
C GLY A 86 -7.69 -4.44 -3.10
N CYS A 87 -6.45 -4.22 -2.66
CA CYS A 87 -6.18 -3.88 -1.27
C CYS A 87 -6.83 -2.54 -0.89
N GLN A 88 -7.33 -2.48 0.33
CA GLN A 88 -7.86 -1.28 0.95
C GLN A 88 -7.09 -1.01 2.23
N ILE A 89 -6.48 0.15 2.35
CA ILE A 89 -5.66 0.56 3.50
C ILE A 89 -6.31 1.82 4.06
N GLU A 90 -6.80 1.75 5.28
CA GLU A 90 -7.37 2.91 5.96
C GLU A 90 -6.29 3.87 6.48
N ASP A 91 -6.73 4.99 7.08
CA ASP A 91 -5.86 6.09 7.50
C ASP A 91 -4.82 5.68 8.56
N ASN A 92 -3.69 6.39 8.56
CA ASN A 92 -2.62 6.31 9.56
C ASN A 92 -1.92 4.92 9.63
N CYS A 93 -1.97 4.14 8.56
CA CYS A 93 -1.27 2.86 8.52
C CYS A 93 0.21 3.05 8.19
N TYR A 94 1.03 2.16 8.73
CA TYR A 94 2.46 2.10 8.48
C TYR A 94 2.88 0.71 8.01
N PHE A 95 3.41 0.63 6.80
CA PHE A 95 3.95 -0.59 6.20
C PHE A 95 5.48 -0.48 6.18
N SER A 96 6.14 -1.32 6.94
CA SER A 96 7.60 -1.40 6.98
C SER A 96 8.17 -1.89 5.64
N PRO A 97 9.48 -1.80 5.42
CA PRO A 97 10.09 -2.23 4.16
C PRO A 97 9.75 -3.67 3.75
N ARG A 98 9.54 -3.87 2.45
CA ARG A 98 9.32 -5.19 1.83
C ARG A 98 8.08 -5.93 2.33
N VAL A 99 7.08 -5.23 2.80
CA VAL A 99 5.77 -5.86 3.05
C VAL A 99 5.18 -6.28 1.71
N MET A 100 4.67 -7.51 1.65
CA MET A 100 4.01 -8.06 0.47
C MET A 100 2.57 -8.44 0.77
N THR A 101 1.66 -8.08 -0.11
CA THR A 101 0.27 -8.52 -0.05
C THR A 101 -0.08 -9.37 -1.27
N ASN A 102 -1.02 -10.30 -1.15
CA ASN A 102 -1.50 -11.16 -2.22
C ASN A 102 -2.97 -10.88 -2.55
N ASN A 103 -3.41 -11.31 -3.73
CA ASN A 103 -4.82 -11.19 -4.16
C ASN A 103 -5.36 -12.42 -4.89
N LEU A 104 -4.52 -13.43 -5.09
CA LEU A 104 -4.86 -14.69 -5.77
C LEU A 104 -4.61 -15.86 -4.83
N ASP A 105 -5.43 -16.90 -4.96
CA ASP A 105 -5.16 -18.22 -4.38
C ASP A 105 -4.24 -19.07 -5.28
N SER A 106 -4.01 -20.33 -4.89
CA SER A 106 -3.18 -21.28 -5.66
C SER A 106 -3.81 -21.67 -7.00
N GLU A 107 -5.12 -21.58 -7.14
CA GLU A 107 -5.85 -21.84 -8.38
C GLU A 107 -5.90 -20.62 -9.31
N LYS A 108 -5.23 -19.53 -8.93
CA LYS A 108 -5.23 -18.24 -9.61
C LYS A 108 -6.61 -17.56 -9.61
N THR A 109 -7.50 -17.97 -8.72
CA THR A 109 -8.76 -17.28 -8.50
C THR A 109 -8.51 -15.94 -7.82
N GLN A 110 -9.08 -14.87 -8.36
CA GLN A 110 -8.94 -13.54 -7.77
C GLN A 110 -9.88 -13.42 -6.56
N ILE A 111 -9.34 -13.65 -5.38
CA ILE A 111 -10.06 -13.49 -4.11
C ILE A 111 -10.18 -11.99 -3.74
N GLY A 112 -9.20 -11.20 -4.15
CA GLY A 112 -9.09 -9.79 -3.82
C GLY A 112 -7.98 -9.51 -2.83
N GLY A 113 -7.61 -8.24 -2.68
CA GLY A 113 -6.61 -7.80 -1.72
C GLY A 113 -7.14 -7.75 -0.28
N ALA A 114 -6.24 -7.73 0.66
CA ALA A 114 -6.58 -7.58 2.07
C ALA A 114 -7.09 -6.16 2.39
N LYS A 115 -7.90 -6.05 3.46
CA LYS A 115 -8.41 -4.79 3.99
C LYS A 115 -7.74 -4.50 5.32
N PHE A 116 -7.11 -3.35 5.44
CA PHE A 116 -6.37 -2.92 6.64
C PHE A 116 -7.12 -1.78 7.31
N GLY A 117 -7.51 -1.99 8.57
CA GLY A 117 -8.11 -0.97 9.41
C GLY A 117 -7.11 0.11 9.83
N LYS A 118 -7.63 1.19 10.43
CA LYS A 118 -6.86 2.37 10.83
C LYS A 118 -5.74 2.05 11.81
N ASN A 119 -4.68 2.85 11.75
CA ASN A 119 -3.54 2.81 12.68
C ASN A 119 -2.83 1.44 12.72
N THR A 120 -2.90 0.66 11.64
CA THR A 120 -2.26 -0.66 11.56
C THR A 120 -0.78 -0.53 11.23
N PHE A 121 0.04 -1.30 11.93
CA PHE A 121 1.48 -1.41 11.70
C PHE A 121 1.82 -2.79 11.15
N ILE A 122 2.48 -2.83 10.01
CA ILE A 122 2.95 -4.07 9.38
C ILE A 122 4.47 -4.10 9.40
N GLY A 123 5.04 -5.11 10.05
CA GLY A 123 6.49 -5.28 10.22
C GLY A 123 7.22 -5.67 8.94
N THR A 124 8.52 -5.43 8.91
CA THR A 124 9.40 -5.69 7.76
C THR A 124 9.31 -7.12 7.26
N ASN A 125 9.26 -7.32 5.94
CA ASN A 125 9.14 -8.61 5.28
C ASN A 125 7.91 -9.44 5.69
N ALA A 126 6.88 -8.84 6.27
CA ALA A 126 5.63 -9.56 6.51
C ALA A 126 4.91 -9.82 5.18
N VAL A 127 4.30 -10.99 5.08
CA VAL A 127 3.46 -11.39 3.94
C VAL A 127 2.02 -11.49 4.42
N ILE A 128 1.12 -10.79 3.74
CA ILE A 128 -0.32 -10.79 4.04
C ILE A 128 -1.05 -11.52 2.93
N HIS A 129 -1.77 -12.55 3.28
CA HIS A 129 -2.51 -13.37 2.33
C HIS A 129 -3.71 -12.60 1.74
N HIS A 130 -4.29 -13.14 0.68
CA HIS A 130 -5.42 -12.54 -0.03
C HIS A 130 -6.71 -12.50 0.81
N GLY A 131 -7.58 -11.54 0.53
CA GLY A 131 -8.95 -11.47 1.03
C GLY A 131 -9.11 -11.23 2.53
N LEU A 132 -8.03 -11.06 3.29
CA LEU A 132 -8.07 -10.94 4.74
C LEU A 132 -8.58 -9.58 5.22
N LYS A 133 -9.18 -9.60 6.41
CA LYS A 133 -9.51 -8.40 7.18
C LYS A 133 -8.52 -8.26 8.34
N ILE A 134 -7.75 -7.21 8.30
CA ILE A 134 -6.84 -6.78 9.37
C ILE A 134 -7.54 -5.64 10.10
N GLY A 135 -7.84 -5.83 11.36
CA GLY A 135 -8.62 -4.86 12.16
C GLY A 135 -7.88 -3.54 12.41
N ASN A 136 -8.51 -2.67 13.20
CA ASN A 136 -7.91 -1.39 13.61
C ASN A 136 -6.85 -1.59 14.69
N ASN A 137 -5.82 -0.75 14.71
CA ASN A 137 -4.75 -0.76 15.72
C ASN A 137 -4.02 -2.12 15.81
N VAL A 138 -4.01 -2.90 14.73
CA VAL A 138 -3.30 -4.18 14.68
C VAL A 138 -1.81 -3.95 14.46
N LYS A 139 -1.00 -4.76 15.12
CA LYS A 139 0.46 -4.81 14.91
C LYS A 139 0.86 -6.18 14.39
N ILE A 140 1.43 -6.23 13.20
CA ILE A 140 2.01 -7.45 12.63
C ILE A 140 3.53 -7.41 12.82
N GLY A 141 4.09 -8.47 13.42
CA GLY A 141 5.53 -8.60 13.60
C GLY A 141 6.29 -8.74 12.29
N ALA A 142 7.57 -8.39 12.31
CA ALA A 142 8.45 -8.61 11.17
C ALA A 142 8.53 -10.10 10.80
N MET A 143 8.73 -10.42 9.53
CA MET A 143 8.85 -11.79 8.99
C MET A 143 7.61 -12.67 9.22
N SER A 144 6.46 -12.09 9.52
CA SER A 144 5.23 -12.85 9.76
C SER A 144 4.54 -13.23 8.46
N PHE A 145 3.91 -14.42 8.45
CA PHE A 145 2.98 -14.83 7.41
C PHE A 145 1.55 -14.82 7.96
N VAL A 146 0.78 -13.83 7.56
CA VAL A 146 -0.62 -13.66 8.00
C VAL A 146 -1.54 -14.34 6.99
N ASN A 147 -2.24 -15.38 7.43
CA ASN A 147 -3.17 -16.18 6.64
C ASN A 147 -4.58 -16.29 7.25
N THR A 148 -4.85 -15.53 8.30
CA THR A 148 -6.15 -15.43 8.98
C THR A 148 -6.48 -13.98 9.26
N ASP A 149 -7.77 -13.67 9.43
CA ASP A 149 -8.21 -12.34 9.86
C ASP A 149 -7.59 -11.96 11.20
N CYS A 150 -7.31 -10.67 11.37
CA CYS A 150 -6.74 -10.12 12.61
C CYS A 150 -7.76 -9.23 13.30
N GLU A 151 -8.00 -9.48 14.58
CA GLU A 151 -8.94 -8.71 15.40
C GLU A 151 -8.38 -7.33 15.75
N ASP A 152 -9.26 -6.37 16.01
CA ASP A 152 -8.89 -5.03 16.45
C ASP A 152 -7.99 -5.06 17.71
N ASN A 153 -7.08 -4.08 17.82
CA ASN A 153 -6.21 -3.87 18.99
C ASN A 153 -5.33 -5.06 19.35
N SER A 154 -4.92 -5.85 18.37
CA SER A 154 -4.20 -7.11 18.58
C SER A 154 -2.80 -7.09 17.99
N VAL A 155 -1.97 -8.00 18.46
CA VAL A 155 -0.62 -8.24 17.96
C VAL A 155 -0.54 -9.66 17.39
N TYR A 156 -0.03 -9.80 16.18
CA TYR A 156 0.17 -11.08 15.51
C TYR A 156 1.62 -11.20 15.04
N PHE A 157 2.21 -12.37 15.19
CA PHE A 157 3.56 -12.65 14.67
C PHE A 157 3.80 -14.13 14.45
N GLY A 158 4.79 -14.45 13.63
CA GLY A 158 5.24 -15.81 13.34
C GLY A 158 4.84 -16.32 11.95
N ILE A 159 5.15 -17.59 11.67
CA ILE A 159 4.88 -18.30 10.41
C ILE A 159 4.26 -19.66 10.73
N PRO A 160 2.92 -19.81 10.65
CA PRO A 160 1.92 -18.75 10.43
C PRO A 160 1.83 -17.78 11.61
N ALA A 161 1.31 -16.57 11.36
CA ALA A 161 1.15 -15.55 12.39
C ALA A 161 0.01 -15.91 13.33
N ASN A 162 0.29 -15.87 14.62
CA ASN A 162 -0.70 -16.13 15.68
C ASN A 162 -0.84 -14.89 16.57
N LYS A 163 -2.02 -14.73 17.14
CA LYS A 163 -2.33 -13.69 18.10
C LYS A 163 -1.52 -13.91 19.38
N LYS A 164 -0.93 -12.81 19.90
CA LYS A 164 -0.23 -12.79 21.18
C LYS A 164 -1.21 -12.61 22.32
#